data_0971c4caba74380ad8cfed882cbeebe9
#
_entry.id   0971c4caba74380ad8cfed882cbeebe9
#
_cell.length_a   1.000
_cell.length_b   1.000
_cell.length_c   1.000
_cell.angle_alpha   90.00
_cell.angle_beta   90.00
_cell.angle_gamma   90.00
#
_symmetry.space_group_name_H-M   'P 1'
#
loop_
_entity.id
_entity.type
_entity.pdbx_description
1 polymer ?
#
loop_
_entity_poly.entity_id
_entity_poly.type
_entity_poly.pdbx_seq_one_letter_code
_entity_poly.pdbx_strand_id
1 'polypeptide(L)'
;MSQGVIRRKDKEISREEIDRFLDKTALAHFATVSANADPYVLPNLFIYADGLIYLHTSLSGHFRDNVEARPRVSFEAAEMGTVFPYGEFECDTSVSYMSVVGFGTIRIDSDEAGKTHFFDRFMAKYADPKWQQREKSFYPRLDKVIVYAIQIERITGKRGPLPALGDQWPAKNMTKSPGAIAPGQK
;
A
#
# COMPACT_ATOMS: atom_id res chain seq x y z
N MET A 1 6.05 18.22 14.19
CA MET A 1 5.02 17.16 14.09
C MET A 1 5.72 15.85 13.77
N SER A 2 5.47 14.77 14.54
CA SER A 2 6.10 13.45 14.33
C SER A 2 5.47 12.76 13.13
N GLN A 3 5.92 13.08 11.94
CA GLN A 3 5.43 12.44 10.72
C GLN A 3 5.80 10.94 10.71
N GLY A 4 4.80 10.06 10.68
CA GLY A 4 4.97 8.63 10.43
C GLY A 4 5.54 7.81 11.60
N VAL A 5 5.30 8.23 12.84
CA VAL A 5 5.60 7.41 14.01
C VAL A 5 4.37 6.55 14.36
N ILE A 6 4.56 5.23 14.46
CA ILE A 6 3.50 4.32 14.89
C ILE A 6 3.25 4.52 16.38
N ARG A 7 2.02 4.92 16.74
CA ARG A 7 1.59 5.07 18.12
C ARG A 7 1.48 3.72 18.86
N ARG A 8 0.91 2.72 18.19
CA ARG A 8 0.73 1.36 18.73
C ARG A 8 1.96 0.52 18.38
N LYS A 9 2.97 0.62 19.24
CA LYS A 9 4.24 -0.11 19.09
C LYS A 9 4.06 -1.64 19.11
N ASP A 10 3.06 -2.11 19.82
CA ASP A 10 2.66 -3.52 19.85
C ASP A 10 2.18 -4.07 18.49
N LYS A 11 1.86 -3.18 17.54
CA LYS A 11 1.42 -3.52 16.18
C LYS A 11 2.50 -3.28 15.12
N GLU A 12 3.61 -2.70 15.48
CA GLU A 12 4.71 -2.44 14.56
C GLU A 12 5.32 -3.74 14.05
N ILE A 13 5.64 -3.80 12.77
CA ILE A 13 6.27 -4.95 12.13
C ILE A 13 7.71 -4.63 11.75
N SER A 14 8.53 -5.67 11.63
CA SER A 14 9.94 -5.52 11.29
C SER A 14 10.16 -5.05 9.84
N ARG A 15 11.35 -4.61 9.54
CA ARG A 15 11.73 -4.23 8.16
C ARG A 15 11.61 -5.40 7.21
N GLU A 16 11.99 -6.59 7.60
CA GLU A 16 11.89 -7.80 6.78
C GLU A 16 10.43 -8.18 6.51
N GLU A 17 9.52 -7.92 7.45
CA GLU A 17 8.08 -8.12 7.24
C GLU A 17 7.52 -7.10 6.26
N ILE A 18 7.96 -5.84 6.34
CA ILE A 18 7.61 -4.78 5.38
C ILE A 18 8.06 -5.17 3.97
N ASP A 19 9.31 -5.60 3.81
CA ASP A 19 9.88 -5.95 2.52
C ASP A 19 9.12 -7.12 1.88
N ARG A 20 8.83 -8.17 2.65
CA ARG A 20 8.01 -9.30 2.20
C ARG A 20 6.58 -8.91 1.84
N PHE A 21 6.00 -7.97 2.57
CA PHE A 21 4.66 -7.47 2.29
C PHE A 21 4.61 -6.68 0.98
N LEU A 22 5.53 -5.76 0.77
CA LEU A 22 5.62 -4.95 -0.46
C LEU A 22 5.90 -5.81 -1.69
N ASP A 23 6.69 -6.87 -1.54
CA ASP A 23 6.95 -7.80 -2.64
C ASP A 23 5.68 -8.51 -3.12
N LYS A 24 4.79 -8.87 -2.20
CA LYS A 24 3.56 -9.63 -2.49
C LYS A 24 2.36 -8.77 -2.84
N THR A 25 2.23 -7.60 -2.21
CA THR A 25 1.06 -6.74 -2.39
C THR A 25 1.00 -6.19 -3.80
N ALA A 26 -0.17 -6.31 -4.42
CA ALA A 26 -0.35 -5.95 -5.82
C ALA A 26 -0.55 -4.46 -6.07
N LEU A 27 -1.22 -3.76 -5.16
CA LEU A 27 -1.67 -2.38 -5.34
C LEU A 27 -1.15 -1.48 -4.23
N ALA A 28 -0.72 -0.28 -4.60
CA ALA A 28 -0.43 0.79 -3.66
C ALA A 28 -1.11 2.09 -4.11
N HIS A 29 -1.30 3.00 -3.16
CA HIS A 29 -1.81 4.34 -3.39
C HIS A 29 -0.66 5.33 -3.22
N PHE A 30 -0.44 6.15 -4.23
CA PHE A 30 0.65 7.13 -4.28
C PHE A 30 0.06 8.53 -4.15
N ALA A 31 0.40 9.22 -3.07
CA ALA A 31 -0.06 10.57 -2.81
C ALA A 31 1.00 11.59 -3.19
N THR A 32 0.60 12.52 -4.04
CA THR A 32 1.39 13.66 -4.50
C THR A 32 0.66 14.97 -4.24
N VAL A 33 1.33 16.09 -4.44
CA VAL A 33 0.77 17.42 -4.24
C VAL A 33 1.06 18.25 -5.47
N SER A 34 0.04 18.91 -6.03
CA SER A 34 0.16 19.77 -7.19
C SER A 34 1.00 21.03 -6.91
N ALA A 35 1.37 21.78 -7.94
CA ALA A 35 2.00 23.08 -7.82
C ALA A 35 1.19 24.05 -6.92
N ASN A 36 -0.15 23.95 -6.97
CA ASN A 36 -1.09 24.75 -6.19
C ASN A 36 -1.37 24.19 -4.79
N ALA A 37 -0.63 23.15 -4.36
CA ALA A 37 -0.80 22.46 -3.09
C ALA A 37 -2.08 21.60 -2.96
N ASP A 38 -2.74 21.27 -4.06
CA ASP A 38 -3.86 20.34 -4.04
C ASP A 38 -3.37 18.89 -3.88
N PRO A 39 -3.93 18.12 -2.96
CA PRO A 39 -3.56 16.72 -2.78
C PRO A 39 -4.15 15.85 -3.90
N TYR A 40 -3.36 14.87 -4.34
CA TYR A 40 -3.77 13.90 -5.36
C TYR A 40 -3.32 12.51 -4.98
N VAL A 41 -4.19 11.51 -5.16
CA VAL A 41 -3.90 10.10 -4.89
C VAL A 41 -4.12 9.27 -6.16
N LEU A 42 -3.12 8.47 -6.51
CA LEU A 42 -3.15 7.54 -7.64
C LEU A 42 -3.02 6.10 -7.12
N PRO A 43 -4.04 5.23 -7.27
CA PRO A 43 -3.84 3.79 -7.12
C PRO A 43 -3.09 3.23 -8.33
N ASN A 44 -2.04 2.45 -8.11
CA ASN A 44 -1.28 1.85 -9.20
C ASN A 44 -0.62 0.53 -8.77
N LEU A 45 -0.36 -0.33 -9.74
CA LEU A 45 0.51 -1.48 -9.59
C LEU A 45 1.96 -0.99 -9.42
N PHE A 46 2.74 -1.70 -8.64
CA PHE A 46 4.10 -1.28 -8.31
C PHE A 46 5.06 -2.47 -8.17
N ILE A 47 6.33 -2.18 -8.30
CA ILE A 47 7.41 -3.12 -7.99
C ILE A 47 8.19 -2.57 -6.80
N TYR A 48 8.50 -3.45 -5.86
CA TYR A 48 9.49 -3.20 -4.82
C TYR A 48 10.75 -3.99 -5.17
N ALA A 49 11.82 -3.30 -5.45
CA ALA A 49 13.11 -3.91 -5.79
C ALA A 49 14.26 -2.98 -5.39
N ASP A 50 15.37 -3.56 -4.95
CA ASP A 50 16.60 -2.84 -4.63
C ASP A 50 16.41 -1.69 -3.62
N GLY A 51 15.41 -1.84 -2.72
CA GLY A 51 15.05 -0.82 -1.73
C GLY A 51 14.26 0.37 -2.29
N LEU A 52 13.85 0.31 -3.56
CA LEU A 52 13.08 1.33 -4.27
C LEU A 52 11.65 0.84 -4.57
N ILE A 53 10.73 1.77 -4.70
CA ILE A 53 9.42 1.51 -5.30
C ILE A 53 9.42 2.02 -6.73
N TYR A 54 8.99 1.18 -7.66
CA TYR A 54 8.81 1.55 -9.07
C TYR A 54 7.35 1.46 -9.48
N LEU A 55 6.90 2.43 -10.27
CA LEU A 55 5.58 2.41 -10.90
C LEU A 55 5.67 3.03 -12.30
N HIS A 56 4.64 2.84 -13.10
CA HIS A 56 4.59 3.46 -14.43
C HIS A 56 3.24 4.15 -14.67
N THR A 57 3.26 5.16 -15.54
CA THR A 57 2.06 5.83 -16.05
C THR A 57 2.19 6.07 -17.55
N SER A 58 1.14 6.64 -18.16
CA SER A 58 1.22 7.23 -19.49
C SER A 58 2.15 8.44 -19.54
N LEU A 59 2.47 8.91 -20.74
CA LEU A 59 3.40 10.02 -20.97
C LEU A 59 2.94 11.36 -20.40
N SER A 60 1.66 11.52 -20.13
CA SER A 60 1.06 12.76 -19.60
C SER A 60 0.01 12.44 -18.56
N GLY A 61 -0.30 13.40 -17.72
CA GLY A 61 -1.36 13.32 -16.72
C GLY A 61 -0.96 13.95 -15.39
N HIS A 62 -1.96 14.15 -14.56
CA HIS A 62 -1.86 14.92 -13.32
C HIS A 62 -0.75 14.40 -12.38
N PHE A 63 -0.57 13.07 -12.30
CA PHE A 63 0.50 12.50 -11.48
C PHE A 63 1.88 12.96 -11.95
N ARG A 64 2.14 12.94 -13.26
CA ARG A 64 3.38 13.42 -13.84
C ARG A 64 3.62 14.91 -13.53
N ASP A 65 2.61 15.74 -13.76
CA ASP A 65 2.71 17.17 -13.52
C ASP A 65 3.04 17.47 -12.06
N ASN A 66 2.45 16.72 -11.13
CA ASN A 66 2.74 16.83 -9.71
C ASN A 66 4.17 16.44 -9.37
N VAL A 67 4.66 15.32 -9.94
CA VAL A 67 6.03 14.83 -9.71
C VAL A 67 7.06 15.84 -10.23
N GLU A 68 6.83 16.42 -11.41
CA GLU A 68 7.71 17.44 -11.99
C GLU A 68 7.72 18.73 -11.16
N ALA A 69 6.56 19.12 -10.63
CA ALA A 69 6.46 20.30 -9.78
C ALA A 69 6.99 20.09 -8.35
N ARG A 70 6.74 18.92 -7.78
CA ARG A 70 7.08 18.61 -6.38
C ARG A 70 7.42 17.12 -6.24
N PRO A 71 8.71 16.76 -6.23
CA PRO A 71 9.13 15.34 -6.23
C PRO A 71 8.99 14.65 -4.86
N ARG A 72 8.16 15.18 -3.96
CA ARG A 72 7.85 14.54 -2.67
C ARG A 72 6.61 13.67 -2.82
N VAL A 73 6.70 12.43 -2.32
CA VAL A 73 5.61 11.46 -2.39
C VAL A 73 5.45 10.73 -1.07
N SER A 74 4.23 10.38 -0.76
CA SER A 74 3.96 9.30 0.19
C SER A 74 3.22 8.18 -0.54
N PHE A 75 3.39 6.96 -0.05
CA PHE A 75 2.65 5.82 -0.55
C PHE A 75 2.11 4.98 0.60
N GLU A 76 1.04 4.28 0.31
CA GLU A 76 0.41 3.33 1.23
C GLU A 76 0.08 2.06 0.46
N ALA A 77 0.31 0.92 1.11
CA ALA A 77 -0.17 -0.38 0.68
C ALA A 77 -0.80 -1.08 1.87
N ALA A 78 -2.01 -1.63 1.69
CA ALA A 78 -2.71 -2.33 2.76
C ALA A 78 -3.45 -3.55 2.25
N GLU A 79 -3.53 -4.55 3.11
CA GLU A 79 -4.38 -5.72 2.92
C GLU A 79 -5.32 -5.85 4.11
N MET A 80 -6.59 -5.97 3.81
CA MET A 80 -7.64 -6.24 4.78
C MET A 80 -7.90 -7.75 4.81
N GLY A 81 -7.89 -8.32 6.01
CA GLY A 81 -8.27 -9.71 6.23
C GLY A 81 -9.68 -9.84 6.79
N THR A 82 -9.85 -10.71 7.77
CA THR A 82 -11.15 -11.02 8.36
C THR A 82 -11.65 -9.89 9.25
N VAL A 83 -12.90 -9.48 9.04
CA VAL A 83 -13.66 -8.66 9.99
C VAL A 83 -14.22 -9.57 11.08
N PHE A 84 -14.08 -9.19 12.33
CA PHE A 84 -14.52 -9.98 13.47
C PHE A 84 -15.11 -9.11 14.56
N PRO A 85 -16.10 -9.64 15.31
CA PRO A 85 -16.61 -8.98 16.50
C PRO A 85 -15.54 -9.01 17.59
N TYR A 86 -15.45 -7.92 18.34
CA TYR A 86 -14.49 -7.72 19.41
C TYR A 86 -15.15 -6.87 20.50
N GLY A 87 -15.27 -7.41 21.74
CA GLY A 87 -15.86 -6.69 22.85
C GLY A 87 -17.32 -7.02 23.12
N GLU A 88 -18.02 -6.15 23.84
CA GLU A 88 -19.34 -6.39 24.37
C GLU A 88 -20.49 -5.90 23.47
N PHE A 89 -20.20 -4.97 22.58
CA PHE A 89 -21.19 -4.28 21.74
C PHE A 89 -21.01 -4.59 20.25
N GLU A 90 -22.07 -4.42 19.47
CA GLU A 90 -22.03 -4.57 18.01
C GLU A 90 -21.02 -3.63 17.34
N CYS A 91 -20.84 -2.43 17.89
CA CYS A 91 -19.88 -1.46 17.39
C CYS A 91 -18.42 -1.82 17.72
N ASP A 92 -18.19 -2.77 18.60
CA ASP A 92 -16.87 -3.33 18.91
C ASP A 92 -16.47 -4.33 17.83
N THR A 93 -16.38 -3.85 16.59
CA THR A 93 -15.96 -4.63 15.43
C THR A 93 -14.54 -4.23 15.04
N SER A 94 -13.72 -5.20 14.72
CA SER A 94 -12.35 -5.00 14.29
C SER A 94 -12.06 -5.79 13.01
N VAL A 95 -10.88 -5.59 12.45
CA VAL A 95 -10.42 -6.25 11.24
C VAL A 95 -8.97 -6.66 11.40
N SER A 96 -8.64 -7.86 10.95
CA SER A 96 -7.24 -8.22 10.77
C SER A 96 -6.69 -7.50 9.53
N TYR A 97 -5.47 -7.00 9.61
CA TYR A 97 -4.89 -6.22 8.52
C TYR A 97 -3.37 -6.21 8.58
N MET A 98 -2.76 -5.90 7.47
CA MET A 98 -1.39 -5.43 7.37
C MET A 98 -1.36 -4.17 6.52
N SER A 99 -0.58 -3.18 6.91
CA SER A 99 -0.41 -1.93 6.15
C SER A 99 0.99 -1.38 6.29
N VAL A 100 1.45 -0.78 5.21
CA VAL A 100 2.74 -0.10 5.11
C VAL A 100 2.50 1.32 4.61
N VAL A 101 3.17 2.29 5.24
CA VAL A 101 3.18 3.69 4.79
C VAL A 101 4.62 4.13 4.63
N GLY A 102 4.95 4.64 3.46
CA GLY A 102 6.28 5.14 3.13
C GLY A 102 6.25 6.59 2.64
N PHE A 103 7.39 7.25 2.81
CA PHE A 103 7.64 8.62 2.35
C PHE A 103 8.98 8.65 1.65
N GLY A 104 9.06 9.44 0.60
CA GLY A 104 10.30 9.52 -0.16
C GLY A 104 10.30 10.61 -1.22
N THR A 105 11.35 10.56 -2.01
CA THR A 105 11.51 11.40 -3.20
C THR A 105 11.33 10.54 -4.44
N ILE A 106 10.50 11.01 -5.36
CA ILE A 106 10.19 10.34 -6.63
C ILE A 106 10.97 11.02 -7.76
N ARG A 107 11.51 10.21 -8.67
CA ARG A 107 12.15 10.67 -9.90
C ARG A 107 11.61 9.91 -11.11
N ILE A 108 11.69 10.53 -12.26
CA ILE A 108 11.42 9.86 -13.54
C ILE A 108 12.65 9.02 -13.90
N ASP A 109 12.43 7.75 -14.20
CA ASP A 109 13.42 6.82 -14.68
C ASP A 109 13.16 6.58 -16.18
N SER A 110 13.77 7.40 -17.01
CA SER A 110 13.37 7.54 -18.42
C SER A 110 14.24 6.80 -19.42
N ASP A 111 15.37 6.25 -18.98
CA ASP A 111 16.23 5.50 -19.92
C ASP A 111 15.64 4.11 -20.25
N GLU A 112 16.04 3.55 -21.37
CA GLU A 112 15.53 2.29 -21.88
C GLU A 112 15.90 1.12 -20.97
N ALA A 113 17.08 1.16 -20.37
CA ALA A 113 17.54 0.10 -19.45
C ALA A 113 16.70 0.07 -18.18
N GLY A 114 16.41 1.22 -17.57
CA GLY A 114 15.56 1.34 -16.40
C GLY A 114 14.12 0.89 -16.68
N LYS A 115 13.57 1.28 -17.82
CA LYS A 115 12.23 0.81 -18.25
C LYS A 115 12.20 -0.70 -18.48
N THR A 116 13.22 -1.27 -19.13
CA THR A 116 13.34 -2.71 -19.36
C THR A 116 13.42 -3.45 -18.03
N HIS A 117 14.28 -3.02 -17.12
CA HIS A 117 14.40 -3.58 -15.78
C HIS A 117 13.05 -3.55 -15.02
N PHE A 118 12.34 -2.42 -15.08
CA PHE A 118 11.01 -2.32 -14.48
C PHE A 118 10.06 -3.37 -15.05
N PHE A 119 9.96 -3.49 -16.38
CA PHE A 119 9.01 -4.40 -17.00
C PHE A 119 9.36 -5.87 -16.79
N ASP A 120 10.64 -6.23 -16.70
CA ASP A 120 11.06 -7.58 -16.35
C ASP A 120 10.54 -7.97 -14.96
N ARG A 121 10.70 -7.09 -13.98
CA ARG A 121 10.19 -7.28 -12.62
C ARG A 121 8.66 -7.24 -12.57
N PHE A 122 8.04 -6.35 -13.34
CA PHE A 122 6.59 -6.23 -13.43
C PHE A 122 5.95 -7.50 -13.99
N MET A 123 6.50 -8.04 -15.06
CA MET A 123 6.04 -9.28 -15.64
C MET A 123 6.26 -10.49 -14.71
N ALA A 124 7.38 -10.52 -14.00
CA ALA A 124 7.64 -11.55 -13.00
C ALA A 124 6.63 -11.54 -11.84
N LYS A 125 6.18 -10.34 -11.42
CA LYS A 125 5.22 -10.17 -10.31
C LYS A 125 3.77 -10.41 -10.73
N TYR A 126 3.36 -9.93 -11.91
CA TYR A 126 1.94 -9.81 -12.27
C TYR A 126 1.49 -10.69 -13.44
N ALA A 127 2.40 -11.16 -14.30
CA ALA A 127 2.00 -11.92 -15.46
C ALA A 127 1.63 -13.36 -15.09
N ASP A 128 0.57 -13.86 -15.68
CA ASP A 128 0.30 -15.29 -15.66
C ASP A 128 1.46 -16.03 -16.36
N PRO A 129 2.05 -17.08 -15.76
CA PRO A 129 3.08 -17.89 -16.39
C PRO A 129 2.74 -18.34 -17.80
N LYS A 130 1.46 -18.55 -18.10
CA LYS A 130 0.97 -18.88 -19.45
C LYS A 130 1.20 -17.77 -20.48
N TRP A 131 1.32 -16.52 -20.06
CA TRP A 131 1.60 -15.40 -20.95
C TRP A 131 3.08 -15.28 -21.29
N GLN A 132 3.95 -15.85 -20.46
CA GLN A 132 5.40 -15.82 -20.63
C GLN A 132 5.92 -16.79 -21.71
N GLN A 133 5.05 -17.63 -22.28
CA GLN A 133 5.41 -18.61 -23.32
C GLN A 133 5.76 -17.97 -24.68
N ARG A 134 5.66 -16.65 -24.81
CA ARG A 134 6.08 -15.94 -26.01
C ARG A 134 7.51 -15.46 -25.84
N GLU A 135 8.41 -15.96 -26.65
CA GLU A 135 9.75 -15.38 -26.76
C GLU A 135 9.64 -13.92 -27.11
N LYS A 136 10.05 -13.06 -26.17
CA LYS A 136 10.14 -11.61 -26.36
C LYS A 136 11.58 -11.22 -26.09
N SER A 137 12.25 -10.71 -27.12
CA SER A 137 13.59 -10.12 -27.00
C SER A 137 13.56 -8.67 -26.49
N PHE A 138 12.40 -8.03 -26.47
CA PHE A 138 12.24 -6.63 -26.07
C PHE A 138 10.77 -6.30 -25.74
N TYR A 139 10.55 -5.18 -25.05
CA TYR A 139 9.22 -4.63 -24.79
C TYR A 139 8.85 -3.61 -25.87
N PRO A 140 7.86 -3.90 -26.74
CA PRO A 140 7.39 -2.90 -27.69
C PRO A 140 6.65 -1.79 -26.92
N ARG A 141 6.85 -0.54 -27.25
CA ARG A 141 6.18 0.64 -26.67
C ARG A 141 6.75 1.14 -25.34
N LEU A 142 8.01 0.91 -25.03
CA LEU A 142 8.70 1.61 -23.93
C LEU A 142 8.66 3.14 -24.09
N ASP A 143 8.52 3.63 -25.32
CA ASP A 143 8.33 5.03 -25.67
C ASP A 143 6.97 5.61 -25.25
N LYS A 144 5.98 4.79 -24.92
CA LYS A 144 4.62 5.18 -24.55
C LYS A 144 4.38 5.28 -23.05
N VAL A 145 5.37 4.99 -22.25
CA VAL A 145 5.24 4.97 -20.79
C VAL A 145 6.37 5.76 -20.11
N ILE A 146 6.04 6.26 -18.93
CA ILE A 146 7.03 6.80 -17.99
C ILE A 146 7.13 5.83 -16.83
N VAL A 147 8.34 5.46 -16.46
CA VAL A 147 8.64 4.75 -15.22
C VAL A 147 9.15 5.75 -14.19
N TYR A 148 8.73 5.58 -12.97
CA TYR A 148 9.17 6.37 -11.82
C TYR A 148 9.86 5.46 -10.83
N ALA A 149 10.87 5.99 -10.15
CA ALA A 149 11.53 5.38 -9.02
C ALA A 149 11.39 6.25 -7.77
N ILE A 150 10.93 5.65 -6.67
CA ILE A 150 10.80 6.32 -5.38
C ILE A 150 11.92 5.84 -4.48
N GLN A 151 12.80 6.78 -4.08
CA GLN A 151 13.78 6.57 -3.04
C GLN A 151 13.06 6.68 -1.69
N ILE A 152 12.94 5.56 -0.98
CA ILE A 152 12.31 5.50 0.34
C ILE A 152 13.23 6.16 1.36
N GLU A 153 12.75 7.21 2.02
CA GLU A 153 13.47 7.90 3.10
C GLU A 153 13.01 7.42 4.47
N ARG A 154 11.73 7.08 4.57
CA ARG A 154 11.12 6.56 5.77
C ARG A 154 9.98 5.60 5.41
N ILE A 155 9.90 4.49 6.14
CA ILE A 155 8.85 3.51 5.98
C ILE A 155 8.45 2.96 7.34
N THR A 156 7.18 2.71 7.51
CA THR A 156 6.61 2.07 8.71
C THR A 156 5.57 1.05 8.29
N GLY A 157 5.49 -0.03 9.03
CA GLY A 157 4.48 -1.06 8.82
C GLY A 157 3.81 -1.45 10.13
N LYS A 158 2.56 -1.82 10.05
CA LYS A 158 1.80 -2.33 11.20
C LYS A 158 0.87 -3.47 10.81
N ARG A 159 0.63 -4.34 11.79
CA ARG A 159 -0.27 -5.48 11.65
C ARG A 159 -1.26 -5.51 12.81
N GLY A 160 -2.52 -5.77 12.49
CA GLY A 160 -3.53 -6.22 13.45
C GLY A 160 -3.80 -7.70 13.17
N PRO A 161 -3.25 -8.64 13.95
CA PRO A 161 -3.50 -10.04 13.73
C PRO A 161 -4.96 -10.39 14.07
N LEU A 162 -5.46 -11.47 13.49
CA LEU A 162 -6.70 -12.09 13.95
C LEU A 162 -6.47 -12.62 15.37
N PRO A 163 -7.24 -12.20 16.38
CA PRO A 163 -7.08 -12.72 17.72
C PRO A 163 -7.48 -14.19 17.81
N ALA A 164 -7.12 -14.84 18.91
CA ALA A 164 -7.52 -16.21 19.18
C ALA A 164 -9.06 -16.34 19.19
N LEU A 165 -9.57 -17.53 18.84
CA LEU A 165 -11.01 -17.74 18.66
C LEU A 165 -11.82 -17.38 19.91
N GLY A 166 -11.30 -17.65 21.10
CA GLY A 166 -11.93 -17.29 22.37
C GLY A 166 -12.06 -15.78 22.60
N ASP A 167 -11.16 -15.00 22.00
CA ASP A 167 -11.17 -13.54 22.10
C ASP A 167 -12.03 -12.87 21.03
N GLN A 168 -12.43 -13.63 20.00
CA GLN A 168 -13.30 -13.14 18.92
C GLN A 168 -14.78 -13.32 19.24
N TRP A 169 -15.12 -14.26 20.13
CA TRP A 169 -16.47 -14.77 20.26
C TRP A 169 -17.06 -14.62 21.66
N PRO A 170 -18.37 -14.38 21.73
CA PRO A 170 -19.17 -13.60 20.80
C PRO A 170 -19.19 -12.15 21.27
N ALA A 171 -19.12 -11.20 20.35
CA ALA A 171 -19.62 -9.88 20.68
C ALA A 171 -21.08 -10.07 21.08
N LYS A 172 -21.38 -9.94 22.35
CA LYS A 172 -22.74 -9.96 22.82
C LYS A 172 -23.40 -8.71 22.29
N ASN A 173 -24.35 -8.88 21.37
CA ASN A 173 -25.19 -7.77 20.97
C ASN A 173 -26.08 -7.35 22.13
N MET A 174 -25.51 -6.58 23.05
CA MET A 174 -26.20 -6.11 24.24
C MET A 174 -27.36 -5.17 23.90
N THR A 175 -27.34 -4.56 22.72
CA THR A 175 -28.42 -3.65 22.27
C THR A 175 -29.69 -4.38 21.86
N LYS A 176 -29.58 -5.65 21.44
CA LYS A 176 -30.73 -6.51 21.06
C LYS A 176 -31.08 -7.52 22.13
N SER A 177 -30.34 -7.61 23.20
CA SER A 177 -30.65 -8.54 24.29
C SER A 177 -31.77 -8.01 25.14
N PRO A 178 -32.74 -8.86 25.54
CA PRO A 178 -33.74 -8.45 26.55
C PRO A 178 -33.03 -7.99 27.83
N GLY A 179 -33.31 -6.78 28.25
CA GLY A 179 -32.67 -6.18 29.44
C GLY A 179 -31.35 -5.46 29.16
N ALA A 180 -31.00 -5.26 27.89
CA ALA A 180 -29.81 -4.44 27.54
C ALA A 180 -29.98 -3.02 28.14
N ILE A 181 -28.94 -2.58 28.83
CA ILE A 181 -28.85 -1.23 29.40
C ILE A 181 -28.03 -0.37 28.47
N ALA A 182 -28.53 0.80 28.11
CA ALA A 182 -27.74 1.72 27.27
C ALA A 182 -26.46 2.16 27.99
N PRO A 183 -25.35 2.36 27.25
CA PRO A 183 -24.11 2.85 27.84
C PRO A 183 -24.32 4.12 28.66
N GLY A 184 -23.87 4.13 29.92
CA GLY A 184 -24.04 5.24 30.84
C GLY A 184 -25.26 5.19 31.75
N GLN A 185 -26.12 4.20 31.58
CA GLN A 185 -27.25 3.92 32.49
C GLN A 185 -26.88 2.76 33.42
N LYS A 186 -26.03 3.00 34.39
CA LYS A 186 -25.78 2.09 35.53
C LYS A 186 -26.40 2.65 36.78
#